data_511898499d89e17d5f8e3a93ae426766
#
_entry.id   511898499d89e17d5f8e3a93ae426766
#
_cell.length_a   1.000
_cell.length_b   1.000
_cell.length_c   1.000
_cell.angle_alpha   90.00
_cell.angle_beta   90.00
_cell.angle_gamma   90.00
#
_symmetry.space_group_name_H-M   'P 1'
#
loop_
_entity.id
_entity.type
_entity.pdbx_description
1 polymer ?
#
loop_
_entity_poly.entity_id
_entity_poly.type
_entity_poly.pdbx_seq_one_letter_code
_entity_poly.pdbx_strand_id
1 'polypeptide(L)'
;DLEQRGLLDETLIIWGGEFGRQPVFQGKNGGRDHNPKGFTYWMAGGGVNAGTDYGETDELGHEAVVNRHHIRDLHATILHLMGLDHEKLFYHYGGLDQRLTGVVPAAPIYPLIS
;
A
#
# COMPACT_ATOMS: atom_id res chain seq x y z
N ASP A 1 5.47 -20.54 8.16
CA ASP A 1 4.31 -21.30 8.66
C ASP A 1 3.18 -21.34 7.62
N LEU A 2 2.67 -20.20 7.12
CA LEU A 2 1.57 -20.18 6.15
C LEU A 2 1.88 -20.95 4.86
N GLU A 3 3.08 -20.78 4.30
CA GLU A 3 3.52 -21.51 3.11
C GLU A 3 3.56 -23.02 3.37
N GLN A 4 4.15 -23.45 4.49
CA GLN A 4 4.24 -24.87 4.88
C GLN A 4 2.86 -25.50 5.09
N ARG A 5 1.88 -24.73 5.46
CA ARG A 5 0.49 -25.15 5.68
C ARG A 5 -0.39 -25.05 4.43
N GLY A 6 0.15 -24.54 3.32
CA GLY A 6 -0.60 -24.31 2.08
C GLY A 6 -1.66 -23.22 2.18
N LEU A 7 -1.49 -22.26 3.10
CA LEU A 7 -2.44 -21.17 3.33
C LEU A 7 -2.01 -19.84 2.68
N LEU A 8 -0.77 -19.75 2.19
CA LEU A 8 -0.21 -18.49 1.69
C LEU A 8 -0.93 -18.00 0.44
N ASP A 9 -1.32 -18.90 -0.45
CA ASP A 9 -2.00 -18.54 -1.71
C ASP A 9 -3.36 -17.87 -1.49
N GLU A 10 -4.02 -18.19 -0.38
CA GLU A 10 -5.32 -17.64 0.00
C GLU A 10 -5.23 -16.54 1.07
N THR A 11 -4.01 -16.17 1.47
CA THR A 11 -3.79 -15.20 2.54
C THR A 11 -2.91 -14.06 2.06
N LEU A 12 -3.46 -12.85 1.98
CA LEU A 12 -2.68 -11.64 1.70
C LEU A 12 -2.01 -11.13 2.98
N ILE A 13 -0.70 -11.11 2.98
CA ILE A 13 0.11 -10.55 4.07
C ILE A 13 0.62 -9.18 3.62
N ILE A 14 0.44 -8.18 4.47
CA ILE A 14 0.94 -6.82 4.26
C ILE A 14 1.72 -6.40 5.49
N TRP A 15 2.96 -5.97 5.30
CA TRP A 15 3.79 -5.45 6.36
C TRP A 15 4.35 -4.07 5.98
N GLY A 16 4.14 -3.10 6.85
CA GLY A 16 4.60 -1.73 6.65
C GLY A 16 4.33 -0.88 7.86
N GLY A 17 4.85 0.33 7.84
CA GLY A 17 4.46 1.39 8.78
C GLY A 17 3.26 2.18 8.26
N GLU A 18 2.77 3.08 9.07
CA GLU A 18 1.69 4.01 8.71
C GLU A 18 2.12 5.03 7.64
N PHE A 19 3.40 5.38 7.62
CA PHE A 19 4.13 6.17 6.62
C PHE A 19 5.64 5.92 6.77
N GLY A 20 6.47 6.62 5.99
CA GLY A 20 7.93 6.56 6.08
C GLY A 20 8.51 7.52 7.12
N ARG A 21 9.82 7.59 7.13
CA ARG A 21 10.62 8.52 7.95
C ARG A 21 11.49 9.38 7.05
N GLN A 22 11.68 10.65 7.44
CA GLN A 22 12.57 11.55 6.71
C GLN A 22 14.00 11.00 6.68
N PRO A 23 14.74 11.16 5.56
CA PRO A 23 16.12 10.67 5.45
C PRO A 23 17.09 11.39 6.38
N VAL A 24 16.72 12.58 6.86
CA VAL A 24 17.49 13.37 7.83
C VAL A 24 16.90 13.20 9.23
N PHE A 25 17.75 13.23 10.24
CA PHE A 25 17.30 13.17 11.64
C PHE A 25 16.93 14.55 12.17
N GLN A 26 16.02 14.59 13.13
CA GLN A 26 15.60 15.80 13.84
C GLN A 26 15.96 15.71 15.33
N GLY A 27 16.36 16.86 15.88
CA GLY A 27 16.60 17.02 17.29
C GLY A 27 17.85 16.30 17.82
N LYS A 28 18.08 16.45 19.13
CA LYS A 28 19.30 15.99 19.80
C LYS A 28 19.40 14.46 19.95
N ASN A 29 18.28 13.75 19.81
CA ASN A 29 18.21 12.30 20.07
C ASN A 29 18.23 11.44 18.79
N GLY A 30 18.50 12.02 17.61
CA GLY A 30 18.63 11.28 16.36
C GLY A 30 17.32 10.69 15.81
N GLY A 31 16.18 11.13 16.30
CA GLY A 31 14.87 10.75 15.75
C GLY A 31 14.65 11.31 14.33
N ARG A 32 13.73 10.71 13.59
CA ARG A 32 13.34 11.16 12.24
C ARG A 32 11.86 11.49 12.21
N ASP A 33 11.51 12.58 11.56
CA ASP A 33 10.11 12.97 11.37
C ASP A 33 9.42 12.08 10.35
N HIS A 34 8.10 12.17 10.32
CA HIS A 34 7.23 11.42 9.43
C HIS A 34 7.45 11.81 7.95
N ASN A 35 7.41 10.82 7.07
CA ASN A 35 7.51 11.05 5.63
C ASN A 35 6.36 10.35 4.88
N PRO A 36 5.26 11.06 4.61
CA PRO A 36 4.15 10.49 3.85
C PRO A 36 4.42 10.42 2.34
N LYS A 37 5.51 11.01 1.85
CA LYS A 37 5.83 11.09 0.41
C LYS A 37 6.62 9.91 -0.13
N GLY A 38 7.27 9.14 0.75
CA GLY A 38 8.05 7.97 0.36
C GLY A 38 8.13 6.96 1.50
N PHE A 39 7.58 5.75 1.26
CA PHE A 39 7.61 4.65 2.22
C PHE A 39 7.41 3.32 1.49
N THR A 40 7.74 2.22 2.16
CA THR A 40 7.73 0.89 1.59
C THR A 40 6.73 -0.01 2.32
N TYR A 41 5.98 -0.78 1.55
CA TYR A 41 5.24 -1.95 2.02
C TYR A 41 5.88 -3.23 1.49
N TRP A 42 5.90 -4.26 2.31
CA TRP A 42 6.18 -5.61 1.89
C TRP A 42 4.88 -6.40 1.84
N MET A 43 4.68 -7.17 0.77
CA MET A 43 3.47 -7.96 0.56
C MET A 43 3.82 -9.38 0.14
N ALA A 44 3.00 -10.34 0.56
CA ALA A 44 3.14 -11.73 0.15
C ALA A 44 1.80 -12.46 0.12
N GLY A 45 1.69 -13.46 -0.73
CA GLY A 45 0.51 -14.31 -0.85
C GLY A 45 -0.69 -13.61 -1.48
N GLY A 46 -1.83 -14.28 -1.47
CA GLY A 46 -3.12 -13.73 -1.90
C GLY A 46 -3.14 -13.15 -3.32
N GLY A 47 -2.32 -13.69 -4.26
CA GLY A 47 -2.27 -13.22 -5.64
C GLY A 47 -1.26 -12.09 -5.91
N VAL A 48 -0.39 -11.77 -4.95
CA VAL A 48 0.72 -10.84 -5.17
C VAL A 48 1.86 -11.50 -5.95
N ASN A 49 2.44 -10.80 -6.91
CA ASN A 49 3.61 -11.25 -7.65
C ASN A 49 4.83 -11.35 -6.72
N ALA A 50 5.30 -12.57 -6.47
CA ALA A 50 6.47 -12.81 -5.61
C ALA A 50 7.78 -12.36 -6.28
N GLY A 51 8.76 -11.95 -5.46
CA GLY A 51 10.10 -11.59 -5.92
C GLY A 51 10.16 -10.33 -6.79
N THR A 52 9.20 -9.45 -6.63
CA THR A 52 9.10 -8.20 -7.41
C THR A 52 9.42 -7.00 -6.53
N ASP A 53 10.32 -6.14 -6.98
CA ASP A 53 10.51 -4.79 -6.47
C ASP A 53 9.77 -3.80 -7.38
N TYR A 54 9.01 -2.90 -6.80
CA TYR A 54 8.15 -1.99 -7.55
C TYR A 54 8.15 -0.58 -6.95
N GLY A 55 8.56 0.38 -7.77
CA GLY A 55 8.67 1.77 -7.37
C GLY A 55 10.01 2.08 -6.68
N GLU A 56 10.39 3.34 -6.74
CA GLU A 56 11.64 3.83 -6.14
C GLU A 56 11.44 5.22 -5.57
N THR A 57 12.19 5.55 -4.55
CA THR A 57 12.33 6.92 -4.06
C THR A 57 13.44 7.65 -4.84
N ASP A 58 13.52 8.97 -4.65
CA ASP A 58 14.68 9.74 -5.07
C ASP A 58 15.95 9.25 -4.35
N GLU A 59 17.10 9.71 -4.80
CA GLU A 59 18.43 9.29 -4.27
C GLU A 59 18.59 9.51 -2.76
N LEU A 60 17.86 10.45 -2.19
CA LEU A 60 17.93 10.79 -0.76
C LEU A 60 16.81 10.16 0.06
N GLY A 61 15.82 9.53 -0.58
CA GLY A 61 14.67 8.93 0.10
C GLY A 61 13.63 9.94 0.59
N HIS A 62 13.56 11.12 -0.02
CA HIS A 62 12.58 12.15 0.35
C HIS A 62 11.18 11.87 -0.18
N GLU A 63 11.07 11.40 -1.42
CA GLU A 63 9.78 11.10 -2.03
C GLU A 63 9.85 9.96 -3.05
N ALA A 64 8.72 9.29 -3.26
CA ALA A 64 8.58 8.33 -4.33
C ALA A 64 8.58 9.04 -5.68
N VAL A 65 9.40 8.57 -6.64
CA VAL A 65 9.57 9.19 -7.96
C VAL A 65 9.34 8.22 -9.11
N VAL A 66 9.62 6.92 -8.92
CA VAL A 66 9.35 5.89 -9.93
C VAL A 66 8.09 5.13 -9.54
N ASN A 67 7.17 4.96 -10.48
CA ASN A 67 5.89 4.26 -10.27
C ASN A 67 5.16 4.75 -9.00
N ARG A 68 5.10 6.05 -8.84
CA ARG A 68 4.51 6.69 -7.67
C ARG A 68 3.00 6.43 -7.62
N HIS A 69 2.53 5.92 -6.50
CA HIS A 69 1.11 5.68 -6.21
C HIS A 69 0.67 6.40 -4.93
N HIS A 70 -0.61 6.68 -4.86
CA HIS A 70 -1.23 7.14 -3.61
C HIS A 70 -1.67 5.92 -2.79
N ILE A 71 -1.75 6.08 -1.46
CA ILE A 71 -2.23 5.00 -0.56
C ILE A 71 -3.60 4.43 -0.97
N ARG A 72 -4.47 5.24 -1.61
CA ARG A 72 -5.76 4.79 -2.12
C ARG A 72 -5.62 3.72 -3.21
N ASP A 73 -4.55 3.75 -4.01
CA ASP A 73 -4.29 2.75 -5.04
C ASP A 73 -3.88 1.42 -4.39
N LEU A 74 -3.15 1.46 -3.26
CA LEU A 74 -2.89 0.27 -2.45
C LEU A 74 -4.21 -0.30 -1.89
N HIS A 75 -5.10 0.54 -1.36
CA HIS A 75 -6.41 0.09 -0.90
C HIS A 75 -7.26 -0.52 -2.02
N ALA A 76 -7.24 0.09 -3.21
CA ALA A 76 -7.91 -0.48 -4.39
C ALA A 76 -7.30 -1.85 -4.78
N THR A 77 -5.97 -2.00 -4.68
CA THR A 77 -5.25 -3.25 -4.92
C THR A 77 -5.67 -4.33 -3.93
N ILE A 78 -5.70 -4.01 -2.64
CA ILE A 78 -6.13 -4.94 -1.57
C ILE A 78 -7.56 -5.41 -1.83
N LEU A 79 -8.49 -4.50 -2.09
CA LEU A 79 -9.88 -4.85 -2.38
C LEU A 79 -9.98 -5.73 -3.63
N HIS A 80 -9.24 -5.42 -4.69
CA HIS A 80 -9.19 -6.22 -5.91
C HIS A 80 -8.73 -7.65 -5.62
N LEU A 81 -7.64 -7.83 -4.87
CA LEU A 81 -7.14 -9.15 -4.45
C LEU A 81 -8.14 -9.93 -3.58
N MET A 82 -9.00 -9.22 -2.84
CA MET A 82 -10.11 -9.81 -2.09
C MET A 82 -11.35 -10.09 -2.95
N GLY A 83 -11.30 -9.86 -4.26
CA GLY A 83 -12.43 -10.04 -5.17
C GLY A 83 -13.50 -8.95 -5.09
N LEU A 84 -13.17 -7.79 -4.51
CA LEU A 84 -14.08 -6.68 -4.32
C LEU A 84 -13.78 -5.52 -5.30
N ASP A 85 -14.83 -4.93 -5.82
CA ASP A 85 -14.73 -3.73 -6.67
C ASP A 85 -14.78 -2.48 -5.76
N HIS A 86 -13.65 -1.77 -5.66
CA HIS A 86 -13.52 -0.59 -4.80
C HIS A 86 -14.45 0.56 -5.20
N GLU A 87 -14.94 0.60 -6.44
CA GLU A 87 -15.88 1.62 -6.90
C GLU A 87 -17.32 1.33 -6.49
N LYS A 88 -17.64 0.05 -6.26
CA LYS A 88 -18.97 -0.43 -5.86
C LYS A 88 -19.09 -0.71 -4.38
N LEU A 89 -17.96 -0.86 -3.68
CA LEU A 89 -17.96 -1.05 -2.23
C LEU A 89 -18.07 0.29 -1.52
N PHE A 90 -19.19 0.51 -0.87
CA PHE A 90 -19.43 1.72 -0.08
C PHE A 90 -20.17 1.40 1.22
N TYR A 91 -20.04 2.29 2.18
CA TYR A 91 -20.80 2.32 3.41
C TYR A 91 -21.61 3.61 3.51
N HIS A 92 -22.93 3.49 3.67
CA HIS A 92 -23.79 4.65 3.78
C HIS A 92 -23.72 5.25 5.19
N TYR A 93 -23.21 6.47 5.29
CA TYR A 93 -23.09 7.18 6.56
C TYR A 93 -23.23 8.70 6.37
N GLY A 94 -23.99 9.34 7.27
CA GLY A 94 -24.18 10.79 7.24
C GLY A 94 -24.85 11.29 5.94
N GLY A 95 -25.72 10.50 5.32
CA GLY A 95 -26.39 10.86 4.06
C GLY A 95 -25.51 10.72 2.79
N LEU A 96 -24.31 10.12 2.92
CA LEU A 96 -23.37 9.92 1.82
C LEU A 96 -22.90 8.47 1.74
N ASP A 97 -22.62 8.03 0.52
CA ASP A 97 -21.97 6.76 0.27
C ASP A 97 -20.44 6.94 0.40
N GLN A 98 -19.88 6.37 1.45
CA GLN A 98 -18.45 6.45 1.78
C GLN A 98 -17.71 5.27 1.17
N ARG A 99 -16.74 5.54 0.31
CA ARG A 99 -15.82 4.52 -0.25
C ARG A 99 -14.51 4.47 0.53
N LEU A 100 -13.92 3.30 0.65
CA LEU A 100 -12.59 3.15 1.26
C LEU A 100 -11.51 3.95 0.51
N THR A 101 -11.62 4.03 -0.81
CA THR A 101 -10.69 4.78 -1.67
C THR A 101 -11.02 6.28 -1.79
N GLY A 102 -12.12 6.73 -1.18
CA GLY A 102 -12.56 8.12 -1.19
C GLY A 102 -13.19 8.54 -2.52
N VAL A 103 -13.24 9.85 -2.75
CA VAL A 103 -13.89 10.45 -3.93
C VAL A 103 -12.94 10.70 -5.10
N VAL A 104 -11.63 10.74 -4.85
CA VAL A 104 -10.62 10.90 -5.89
C VAL A 104 -10.39 9.56 -6.58
N PRO A 105 -10.30 9.50 -7.92
CA PRO A 105 -10.06 8.25 -8.62
C PRO A 105 -8.86 7.48 -8.09
N ALA A 106 -9.02 6.17 -7.98
CA ALA A 106 -7.99 5.22 -7.59
C ALA A 106 -8.04 4.03 -8.55
N ALA A 107 -6.94 3.30 -8.67
CA ALA A 107 -6.90 2.07 -9.45
C ALA A 107 -5.99 1.03 -8.78
N PRO A 108 -6.29 -0.27 -8.92
CA PRO A 108 -5.37 -1.31 -8.50
C PRO A 108 -4.01 -1.17 -9.19
N ILE A 109 -2.95 -1.47 -8.47
CA ILE A 109 -1.57 -1.46 -8.98
C ILE A 109 -1.33 -2.81 -9.66
N TYR A 110 -1.82 -2.95 -10.90
CA TYR A 110 -1.82 -4.21 -11.63
C TYR A 110 -0.45 -4.89 -11.78
N PRO A 111 0.69 -4.19 -11.92
CA PRO A 111 1.99 -4.85 -11.95
C PRO A 111 2.36 -5.65 -10.69
N LEU A 112 1.68 -5.41 -9.57
CA LEU A 112 1.89 -6.13 -8.31
C LEU A 112 1.09 -7.44 -8.21
N ILE A 113 0.15 -7.67 -9.10
CA ILE A 113 -0.80 -8.78 -9.03
C ILE A 113 -0.71 -9.72 -10.23
N SER A 114 -0.89 -11.00 -9.96
CA SER A 114 -0.87 -12.10 -10.95
C SER A 114 -2.25 -12.37 -11.54
#